data_6259f38d0fb309f882f2ec192f7ed4b3
#
_entry.id   6259f38d0fb309f882f2ec192f7ed4b3
#
_cell.length_a   1.000
_cell.length_b   1.000
_cell.length_c   1.000
_cell.angle_alpha   90.00
_cell.angle_beta   90.00
_cell.angle_gamma   90.00
#
_symmetry.space_group_name_H-M   'P 1'
#
loop_
_entity.id
_entity.type
_entity.pdbx_description
1 polymer ?
#
loop_
_entity_poly.entity_id
_entity_poly.type
_entity_poly.pdbx_seq_one_letter_code
_entity_poly.pdbx_strand_id
1 'polypeptide(L)'
;MFDFHHFRELPLMLNTFRLAIPSPITLEAAGLIALADLHAVTLRTALVGGARFLDVLVLVPGMHKQQCADEINRGEFPTTGAMTSGCVFRVENPATVSYLQSIGQTGHLVTARVSQNPSQNTDISLQNRTLQSLFVAGIPATILYFLCPISTISVVVVLCAIGDWWGVGALGMFVSARVINVVVIKRRSQQGWKGAIETGDGDLLILLSQDRWVRLQGTINDLKTVTAGQWLRDLSAPENFSVTFATMMIYSSAILAFNASTVGSLLIACLLLCSVTLLTLCNSLTRCLQMYDCVVQTKGEPEKYNRRLDMAKKLVLESKRDDWAVGMGLVHPKVGSTRRPVAV
;
A
#
# COMPACT_ATOMS: atom_id res chain seq x y z
N MET A 1 -41.67 -29.65 -11.02
CA MET A 1 -41.51 -29.77 -12.47
C MET A 1 -41.52 -28.34 -12.98
N PHE A 2 -40.38 -27.64 -12.92
CA PHE A 2 -40.26 -26.24 -13.33
C PHE A 2 -39.81 -26.21 -14.79
N ASP A 3 -40.58 -25.51 -15.59
CA ASP A 3 -40.48 -25.44 -17.04
C ASP A 3 -39.29 -24.57 -17.48
N PHE A 4 -38.27 -25.19 -18.06
CA PHE A 4 -37.00 -24.56 -18.48
C PHE A 4 -37.06 -23.93 -19.89
N HIS A 5 -38.26 -23.69 -20.44
CA HIS A 5 -38.42 -23.24 -21.85
C HIS A 5 -38.26 -21.74 -22.09
N HIS A 6 -38.09 -20.89 -21.05
CA HIS A 6 -38.08 -19.43 -21.25
C HIS A 6 -36.69 -18.79 -21.36
N PHE A 7 -35.59 -19.56 -21.25
CA PHE A 7 -34.24 -19.03 -21.36
C PHE A 7 -33.59 -19.14 -22.76
N ARG A 8 -34.31 -19.55 -23.76
CA ARG A 8 -33.76 -19.82 -25.12
C ARG A 8 -33.77 -18.61 -26.06
N GLU A 9 -34.42 -17.52 -25.70
CA GLU A 9 -34.57 -16.33 -26.56
C GLU A 9 -33.54 -15.20 -26.28
N LEU A 10 -32.74 -15.28 -25.18
CA LEU A 10 -31.72 -14.25 -24.88
C LEU A 10 -30.48 -14.25 -25.80
N PRO A 11 -30.08 -15.37 -26.44
CA PRO A 11 -28.86 -15.35 -27.28
C PRO A 11 -29.04 -14.63 -28.63
N LEU A 12 -30.26 -14.34 -29.07
CA LEU A 12 -30.49 -13.74 -30.39
C LEU A 12 -30.23 -12.23 -30.46
N MET A 13 -30.35 -11.51 -29.35
CA MET A 13 -30.07 -10.06 -29.35
C MET A 13 -28.58 -9.70 -29.16
N LEU A 14 -27.80 -10.56 -28.53
CA LEU A 14 -26.35 -10.33 -28.36
C LEU A 14 -25.53 -10.71 -29.61
N ASN A 15 -26.08 -11.52 -30.51
CA ASN A 15 -25.41 -11.90 -31.75
C ASN A 15 -25.37 -10.78 -32.82
N THR A 16 -26.10 -9.69 -32.62
CA THR A 16 -26.10 -8.51 -33.50
C THR A 16 -24.99 -7.53 -33.19
N PHE A 17 -24.29 -7.65 -32.05
CA PHE A 17 -23.09 -6.92 -31.77
C PHE A 17 -21.81 -7.68 -32.17
N ARG A 18 -21.77 -8.27 -33.35
CA ARG A 18 -20.52 -8.50 -34.04
C ARG A 18 -20.01 -7.13 -34.52
N LEU A 19 -19.33 -6.41 -33.62
CA LEU A 19 -18.43 -5.33 -34.00
C LEU A 19 -17.40 -5.96 -34.92
N ALA A 20 -17.63 -5.83 -36.24
CA ALA A 20 -16.64 -6.12 -37.26
C ALA A 20 -15.49 -5.15 -37.06
N ILE A 21 -14.55 -5.48 -36.18
CA ILE A 21 -13.28 -4.80 -36.07
C ILE A 21 -12.55 -5.11 -37.39
N PRO A 22 -12.22 -4.09 -38.21
CA PRO A 22 -11.46 -4.32 -39.43
C PRO A 22 -10.15 -5.04 -39.06
N SER A 23 -9.94 -6.22 -39.62
CA SER A 23 -8.71 -7.00 -39.46
C SER A 23 -7.49 -6.23 -39.94
N PRO A 24 -6.30 -6.38 -39.36
CA PRO A 24 -5.89 -7.41 -38.38
C PRO A 24 -5.18 -6.82 -37.15
N ILE A 25 -5.90 -6.34 -36.17
CA ILE A 25 -5.30 -6.11 -34.86
C ILE A 25 -5.44 -7.44 -34.12
N THR A 26 -4.38 -8.24 -34.10
CA THR A 26 -4.33 -9.43 -33.26
C THR A 26 -3.95 -8.98 -31.84
N LEU A 27 -4.92 -8.97 -30.93
CA LEU A 27 -4.73 -8.67 -29.49
C LEU A 27 -4.28 -9.92 -28.72
N GLU A 28 -3.61 -10.85 -29.40
CA GLU A 28 -3.14 -12.11 -28.82
C GLU A 28 -2.23 -11.88 -27.60
N ALA A 29 -1.45 -10.80 -27.58
CA ALA A 29 -0.54 -10.49 -26.49
C ALA A 29 -1.18 -9.75 -25.29
N ALA A 30 -2.50 -9.56 -25.26
CA ALA A 30 -3.18 -8.80 -24.20
C ALA A 30 -2.91 -9.36 -22.78
N GLY A 31 -2.80 -10.68 -22.65
CA GLY A 31 -2.46 -11.33 -21.37
C GLY A 31 -1.07 -10.95 -20.84
N LEU A 32 -0.12 -10.60 -21.72
CA LEU A 32 1.23 -10.17 -21.29
C LEU A 32 1.24 -8.84 -20.53
N ILE A 33 0.20 -8.02 -20.67
CA ILE A 33 0.05 -6.78 -19.89
C ILE A 33 0.09 -7.09 -18.39
N ALA A 34 -0.42 -8.26 -17.95
CA ALA A 34 -0.38 -8.67 -16.55
C ALA A 34 1.04 -8.78 -15.99
N LEU A 35 2.05 -9.01 -16.86
CA LEU A 35 3.44 -9.19 -16.50
C LEU A 35 4.23 -7.88 -16.47
N ALA A 36 3.63 -6.74 -16.81
CA ALA A 36 4.29 -5.44 -16.73
C ALA A 36 4.74 -5.14 -15.29
N ASP A 37 5.93 -4.56 -15.16
CA ASP A 37 6.54 -4.25 -13.86
C ASP A 37 5.98 -2.94 -13.27
N LEU A 38 4.84 -3.02 -12.62
CA LEU A 38 4.18 -1.87 -12.00
C LEU A 38 3.99 -2.09 -10.50
N HIS A 39 4.33 -1.08 -9.70
CA HIS A 39 4.33 -1.16 -8.23
C HIS A 39 3.02 -0.66 -7.57
N ALA A 40 1.94 -0.48 -8.33
CA ALA A 40 0.69 0.09 -7.81
C ALA A 40 0.09 -0.72 -6.66
N VAL A 41 0.11 -2.06 -6.78
CA VAL A 41 -0.38 -2.99 -5.73
C VAL A 41 0.52 -2.95 -4.50
N THR A 42 1.82 -2.96 -4.70
CA THR A 42 2.83 -2.92 -3.65
C THR A 42 2.69 -1.65 -2.82
N LEU A 43 2.56 -0.49 -3.50
CA LEU A 43 2.33 0.80 -2.85
C LEU A 43 1.00 0.83 -2.09
N ARG A 44 -0.07 0.28 -2.67
CA ARG A 44 -1.37 0.18 -1.98
C ARG A 44 -1.27 -0.64 -0.70
N THR A 45 -0.60 -1.80 -0.77
CA THR A 45 -0.39 -2.68 0.36
C THR A 45 0.39 -1.97 1.48
N ALA A 46 1.39 -1.15 1.13
CA ALA A 46 2.14 -0.35 2.08
C ALA A 46 1.28 0.75 2.74
N LEU A 47 0.52 1.52 1.94
CA LEU A 47 -0.33 2.60 2.46
C LEU A 47 -1.44 2.10 3.40
N VAL A 48 -1.88 0.85 3.22
CA VAL A 48 -2.94 0.22 4.03
C VAL A 48 -2.37 -0.65 5.15
N GLY A 49 -1.04 -0.85 5.19
CA GLY A 49 -0.37 -1.69 6.18
C GLY A 49 -0.54 -3.19 5.96
N GLY A 50 -1.20 -3.63 4.88
CA GLY A 50 -1.44 -5.03 4.59
C GLY A 50 -2.41 -5.21 3.42
N ALA A 51 -2.93 -6.43 3.22
CA ALA A 51 -3.91 -6.73 2.18
C ALA A 51 -5.33 -6.86 2.75
N ARG A 52 -6.32 -6.40 2.00
CA ARG A 52 -7.76 -6.56 2.30
C ARG A 52 -8.35 -7.71 1.51
N PHE A 53 -9.48 -8.26 1.95
CA PHE A 53 -10.16 -9.34 1.21
C PHE A 53 -10.60 -8.92 -0.19
N LEU A 54 -11.05 -7.67 -0.36
CA LEU A 54 -11.44 -7.13 -1.66
C LEU A 54 -10.27 -7.02 -2.65
N ASP A 55 -9.02 -7.00 -2.18
CA ASP A 55 -7.83 -6.95 -3.02
C ASP A 55 -7.69 -8.20 -3.91
N VAL A 56 -8.41 -9.28 -3.59
CA VAL A 56 -8.49 -10.49 -4.42
C VAL A 56 -9.04 -10.17 -5.81
N LEU A 57 -10.01 -9.26 -5.90
CA LEU A 57 -10.64 -8.83 -7.15
C LEU A 57 -9.95 -7.63 -7.81
N VAL A 58 -8.86 -7.13 -7.23
CA VAL A 58 -8.06 -6.05 -7.82
C VAL A 58 -6.99 -6.66 -8.71
N LEU A 59 -7.32 -6.84 -9.99
CA LEU A 59 -6.41 -7.40 -11.00
C LEU A 59 -5.65 -6.28 -11.68
N VAL A 60 -4.34 -6.22 -11.46
CA VAL A 60 -3.48 -5.12 -11.91
C VAL A 60 -2.15 -5.70 -12.42
N PRO A 61 -1.57 -5.14 -13.49
CA PRO A 61 -0.21 -5.48 -13.89
C PRO A 61 0.77 -5.37 -12.72
N GLY A 62 1.74 -6.27 -12.65
CA GLY A 62 2.72 -6.31 -11.56
C GLY A 62 2.23 -6.96 -10.27
N MET A 63 1.03 -7.55 -10.24
CA MET A 63 0.50 -8.23 -9.04
C MET A 63 1.35 -9.42 -8.57
N HIS A 64 2.18 -10.00 -9.44
CA HIS A 64 3.14 -11.06 -9.09
C HIS A 64 4.29 -10.54 -8.20
N LYS A 65 4.60 -9.24 -8.24
CA LYS A 65 5.65 -8.60 -7.44
C LYS A 65 5.18 -8.05 -6.09
N GLN A 66 3.95 -8.29 -5.69
CA GLN A 66 3.40 -7.81 -4.42
C GLN A 66 4.26 -8.23 -3.21
N GLN A 67 4.95 -9.35 -3.30
CA GLN A 67 5.79 -9.89 -2.23
C GLN A 67 7.12 -9.14 -2.04
N CYS A 68 7.52 -8.30 -3.01
CA CYS A 68 8.69 -7.41 -2.93
C CYS A 68 8.34 -6.05 -2.31
N ALA A 69 7.31 -5.99 -1.50
CA ALA A 69 6.86 -4.76 -0.86
C ALA A 69 7.87 -4.19 0.15
N ASP A 70 8.82 -4.98 0.63
CA ASP A 70 9.86 -4.56 1.56
C ASP A 70 10.86 -3.56 0.94
N GLU A 71 11.00 -3.59 -0.38
CA GLU A 71 11.91 -2.71 -1.13
C GLU A 71 11.33 -1.31 -1.42
N ILE A 72 10.10 -1.06 -0.99
CA ILE A 72 9.35 0.16 -1.33
C ILE A 72 9.99 1.44 -0.78
N ASN A 73 10.81 1.35 0.29
CA ASN A 73 11.55 2.45 0.89
C ASN A 73 12.79 2.88 0.09
N ARG A 74 13.05 2.28 -1.09
CA ARG A 74 14.23 2.52 -1.93
C ARG A 74 15.56 2.28 -1.19
N GLY A 75 15.58 1.35 -0.24
CA GLY A 75 16.74 1.03 0.59
C GLY A 75 17.10 2.08 1.63
N GLU A 76 16.26 3.10 1.86
CA GLU A 76 16.50 4.14 2.85
C GLU A 76 16.00 3.72 4.23
N PHE A 77 16.86 3.88 5.26
CA PHE A 77 16.52 3.74 6.67
C PHE A 77 16.92 5.04 7.39
N PRO A 78 16.02 6.02 7.46
CA PRO A 78 16.35 7.37 7.92
C PRO A 78 16.69 7.41 9.39
N THR A 79 17.68 8.24 9.73
CA THR A 79 18.04 8.54 11.11
C THR A 79 16.96 9.39 11.77
N THR A 80 16.59 9.01 12.98
CA THR A 80 15.52 9.60 13.76
C THR A 80 16.02 10.00 15.14
N GLY A 81 15.75 11.23 15.54
CA GLY A 81 16.01 11.72 16.89
C GLY A 81 14.71 11.87 17.67
N ALA A 82 14.64 11.22 18.83
CA ALA A 82 13.51 11.37 19.74
C ALA A 82 13.72 12.64 20.58
N MET A 83 13.00 13.69 20.29
CA MET A 83 13.10 14.98 20.96
C MET A 83 12.66 14.92 22.43
N THR A 84 11.86 13.92 22.78
CA THR A 84 11.40 13.70 24.17
C THR A 84 12.38 12.91 25.02
N SER A 85 13.00 11.86 24.49
CA SER A 85 13.91 10.98 25.24
C SER A 85 15.40 11.27 25.00
N GLY A 86 15.74 11.91 23.88
CA GLY A 86 17.12 12.16 23.47
C GLY A 86 17.75 10.99 22.68
N CYS A 87 17.07 9.87 22.56
CA CYS A 87 17.56 8.70 21.84
C CYS A 87 17.63 8.95 20.33
N VAL A 88 18.65 8.36 19.69
CA VAL A 88 18.78 8.37 18.22
C VAL A 88 18.73 6.93 17.73
N PHE A 89 17.87 6.68 16.76
CA PHE A 89 17.65 5.36 16.15
C PHE A 89 17.31 5.51 14.66
N ARG A 90 17.00 4.41 13.98
CA ARG A 90 16.55 4.41 12.58
C ARG A 90 15.10 3.96 12.49
N VAL A 91 14.36 4.50 11.53
CA VAL A 91 13.05 3.95 11.18
C VAL A 91 13.28 2.69 10.35
N GLU A 92 12.83 1.55 10.88
CA GLU A 92 13.05 0.24 10.24
C GLU A 92 11.85 -0.24 9.43
N ASN A 93 10.67 0.39 9.60
CA ASN A 93 9.47 0.02 8.87
C ASN A 93 9.48 0.60 7.45
N PRO A 94 9.65 -0.21 6.38
CA PRO A 94 9.78 0.28 5.01
C PRO A 94 8.54 1.00 4.50
N ALA A 95 7.34 0.57 4.91
CA ALA A 95 6.09 1.20 4.49
C ALA A 95 5.95 2.60 5.09
N THR A 96 6.34 2.77 6.36
CA THR A 96 6.38 4.09 7.01
C THR A 96 7.38 4.99 6.30
N VAL A 97 8.59 4.50 6.03
CA VAL A 97 9.61 5.28 5.29
C VAL A 97 9.10 5.71 3.93
N SER A 98 8.49 4.81 3.17
CA SER A 98 7.90 5.13 1.86
C SER A 98 6.84 6.24 1.94
N TYR A 99 5.98 6.17 2.95
CA TYR A 99 4.98 7.23 3.19
C TYR A 99 5.65 8.56 3.55
N LEU A 100 6.63 8.55 4.46
CA LEU A 100 7.37 9.76 4.84
C LEU A 100 8.11 10.38 3.65
N GLN A 101 8.68 9.54 2.75
CA GLN A 101 9.27 9.99 1.49
C GLN A 101 8.26 10.68 0.56
N SER A 102 7.00 10.22 0.56
CA SER A 102 5.94 10.78 -0.28
C SER A 102 5.43 12.14 0.21
N ILE A 103 5.40 12.37 1.52
CA ILE A 103 4.96 13.64 2.11
C ILE A 103 6.09 14.65 2.30
N GLY A 104 7.34 14.17 2.42
CA GLY A 104 8.52 15.00 2.65
C GLY A 104 8.80 15.95 1.47
N GLN A 105 9.09 17.21 1.77
CA GLN A 105 9.45 18.23 0.79
C GLN A 105 10.86 18.75 1.06
N THR A 106 11.67 18.92 0.01
CA THR A 106 13.06 19.40 0.14
C THR A 106 13.10 20.79 0.77
N GLY A 107 13.91 20.97 1.82
CA GLY A 107 14.07 22.22 2.54
C GLY A 107 12.87 22.60 3.44
N HIS A 108 11.94 21.68 3.65
CA HIS A 108 10.77 21.91 4.50
C HIS A 108 10.69 20.89 5.63
N LEU A 109 10.20 21.34 6.78
CA LEU A 109 9.79 20.47 7.87
C LEU A 109 8.29 20.19 7.76
N VAL A 110 7.95 18.93 7.46
CA VAL A 110 6.57 18.46 7.40
C VAL A 110 6.21 17.84 8.74
N THR A 111 5.15 18.32 9.38
CA THR A 111 4.65 17.71 10.62
C THR A 111 3.59 16.68 10.29
N ALA A 112 3.72 15.47 10.83
CA ALA A 112 2.73 14.41 10.74
C ALA A 112 2.35 13.94 12.16
N ARG A 113 1.12 13.47 12.30
CA ARG A 113 0.61 12.94 13.57
C ARG A 113 0.23 11.48 13.42
N VAL A 114 0.63 10.70 14.42
CA VAL A 114 0.16 9.33 14.60
C VAL A 114 -1.00 9.35 15.58
N SER A 115 -2.09 8.71 15.22
CA SER A 115 -3.28 8.54 16.06
C SER A 115 -3.79 7.12 15.95
N GLN A 116 -4.44 6.64 17.00
CA GLN A 116 -5.12 5.35 16.94
C GLN A 116 -6.27 5.40 15.92
N ASN A 117 -6.47 4.32 15.20
CA ASN A 117 -7.54 4.20 14.24
C ASN A 117 -8.89 4.22 14.96
N PRO A 118 -9.81 5.17 14.66
CA PRO A 118 -11.12 5.25 15.29
C PRO A 118 -11.98 3.98 15.10
N SER A 119 -11.59 3.11 14.18
CA SER A 119 -12.22 1.81 13.92
C SER A 119 -12.07 0.79 15.06
N GLN A 120 -11.28 1.06 16.09
CA GLN A 120 -11.05 0.11 17.20
C GLN A 120 -11.97 0.25 18.41
N ASN A 121 -12.91 1.17 18.42
CA ASN A 121 -13.92 1.21 19.47
C ASN A 121 -14.66 -0.15 19.50
N THR A 122 -14.58 -0.82 20.63
CA THR A 122 -15.05 -2.20 20.89
C THR A 122 -16.55 -2.41 20.66
N ASP A 123 -17.31 -1.34 20.54
CA ASP A 123 -18.78 -1.38 20.41
C ASP A 123 -19.29 -1.39 18.96
N ILE A 124 -18.40 -1.38 17.96
CA ILE A 124 -18.79 -1.30 16.56
C ILE A 124 -18.72 -2.69 15.90
N SER A 125 -19.80 -3.10 15.22
CA SER A 125 -19.88 -4.32 14.41
C SER A 125 -18.70 -4.43 13.42
N LEU A 126 -18.18 -5.65 13.19
CA LEU A 126 -17.08 -5.95 12.26
C LEU A 126 -17.27 -5.35 10.87
N GLN A 127 -18.52 -5.26 10.38
CA GLN A 127 -18.84 -4.64 9.09
C GLN A 127 -18.59 -3.13 9.10
N ASN A 128 -18.97 -2.43 10.16
CA ASN A 128 -18.74 -0.99 10.29
C ASN A 128 -17.27 -0.67 10.48
N ARG A 129 -16.51 -1.55 11.10
CA ARG A 129 -15.06 -1.45 11.26
C ARG A 129 -14.31 -1.43 9.93
N THR A 130 -14.65 -2.37 9.04
CA THR A 130 -14.05 -2.43 7.70
C THR A 130 -14.43 -1.23 6.84
N LEU A 131 -15.67 -0.78 6.92
CA LEU A 131 -16.13 0.42 6.21
C LEU A 131 -15.42 1.68 6.72
N GLN A 132 -15.33 1.89 8.03
CA GLN A 132 -14.63 3.05 8.59
C GLN A 132 -13.16 3.09 8.19
N SER A 133 -12.46 1.94 8.22
CA SER A 133 -11.06 1.88 7.78
C SER A 133 -10.88 2.21 6.29
N LEU A 134 -11.89 1.96 5.45
CA LEU A 134 -11.88 2.35 4.04
C LEU A 134 -12.00 3.87 3.88
N PHE A 135 -12.88 4.51 4.66
CA PHE A 135 -13.11 5.96 4.56
C PHE A 135 -12.00 6.82 5.16
N VAL A 136 -11.12 6.27 6.01
CA VAL A 136 -9.92 6.98 6.53
C VAL A 136 -9.01 7.45 5.39
N ALA A 137 -8.94 6.71 4.27
CA ALA A 137 -8.17 7.09 3.09
C ALA A 137 -8.75 8.29 2.32
N GLY A 138 -9.99 8.71 2.63
CA GLY A 138 -10.74 9.73 1.93
C GLY A 138 -11.78 9.16 0.96
N ILE A 139 -12.90 9.86 0.81
CA ILE A 139 -14.03 9.42 -0.03
C ILE A 139 -13.60 9.15 -1.50
N PRO A 140 -12.87 10.08 -2.19
CA PRO A 140 -12.51 9.85 -3.59
C PRO A 140 -11.59 8.64 -3.77
N ALA A 141 -10.61 8.44 -2.89
CA ALA A 141 -9.74 7.27 -2.92
C ALA A 141 -10.52 5.97 -2.72
N THR A 142 -11.51 5.99 -1.83
CA THR A 142 -12.37 4.84 -1.56
C THR A 142 -13.24 4.48 -2.76
N ILE A 143 -13.84 5.47 -3.43
CA ILE A 143 -14.64 5.25 -4.65
C ILE A 143 -13.79 4.61 -5.75
N LEU A 144 -12.60 5.19 -6.03
CA LEU A 144 -11.69 4.64 -7.04
C LEU A 144 -11.25 3.20 -6.73
N TYR A 145 -11.02 2.91 -5.44
CA TYR A 145 -10.70 1.56 -5.02
C TYR A 145 -11.84 0.57 -5.31
N PHE A 146 -13.09 0.92 -5.03
CA PHE A 146 -14.24 0.04 -5.30
C PHE A 146 -14.51 -0.16 -6.78
N LEU A 147 -14.16 0.78 -7.64
CA LEU A 147 -14.29 0.62 -9.08
C LEU A 147 -13.44 -0.55 -9.62
N CYS A 148 -12.28 -0.87 -9.00
CA CYS A 148 -11.45 -1.99 -9.44
C CYS A 148 -12.16 -3.36 -9.31
N PRO A 149 -12.66 -3.79 -8.12
CA PRO A 149 -13.37 -5.06 -8.01
C PRO A 149 -14.68 -5.07 -8.82
N ILE A 150 -15.38 -3.94 -8.93
CA ILE A 150 -16.61 -3.85 -9.75
C ILE A 150 -16.27 -4.09 -11.22
N SER A 151 -15.22 -3.48 -11.76
CA SER A 151 -14.80 -3.69 -13.14
C SER A 151 -14.40 -5.15 -13.40
N THR A 152 -13.71 -5.80 -12.46
CA THR A 152 -13.37 -7.23 -12.56
C THR A 152 -14.62 -8.12 -12.65
N ILE A 153 -15.60 -7.89 -11.75
CA ILE A 153 -16.87 -8.64 -11.77
C ILE A 153 -17.61 -8.39 -13.08
N SER A 154 -17.68 -7.13 -13.54
CA SER A 154 -18.36 -6.77 -14.78
C SER A 154 -17.76 -7.49 -15.99
N VAL A 155 -16.42 -7.53 -16.08
CA VAL A 155 -15.73 -8.22 -17.19
C VAL A 155 -15.97 -9.73 -17.14
N VAL A 156 -15.94 -10.35 -15.96
CA VAL A 156 -16.27 -11.78 -15.81
C VAL A 156 -17.70 -12.07 -16.31
N VAL A 157 -18.68 -11.24 -15.90
CA VAL A 157 -20.08 -11.40 -16.34
C VAL A 157 -20.21 -11.28 -17.86
N VAL A 158 -19.54 -10.29 -18.47
CA VAL A 158 -19.56 -10.10 -19.93
C VAL A 158 -18.91 -11.28 -20.65
N LEU A 159 -17.76 -11.80 -20.18
CA LEU A 159 -17.10 -12.96 -20.77
C LEU A 159 -17.98 -14.21 -20.68
N CYS A 160 -18.65 -14.44 -19.57
CA CYS A 160 -19.62 -15.52 -19.42
C CYS A 160 -20.81 -15.37 -20.40
N ALA A 161 -21.31 -14.15 -20.57
CA ALA A 161 -22.43 -13.88 -21.49
C ALA A 161 -22.05 -14.09 -22.95
N ILE A 162 -20.80 -13.80 -23.34
CA ILE A 162 -20.27 -14.04 -24.70
C ILE A 162 -19.92 -15.52 -24.90
N GLY A 163 -19.76 -16.31 -23.83
CA GLY A 163 -19.34 -17.70 -23.88
C GLY A 163 -17.83 -17.89 -24.08
N ASP A 164 -17.02 -16.89 -23.75
CA ASP A 164 -15.55 -16.96 -23.83
C ASP A 164 -14.96 -17.63 -22.58
N TRP A 165 -15.03 -18.95 -22.56
CA TRP A 165 -14.56 -19.76 -21.43
C TRP A 165 -13.05 -19.70 -21.23
N TRP A 166 -12.27 -19.45 -22.28
CA TRP A 166 -10.83 -19.25 -22.15
C TRP A 166 -10.50 -17.93 -21.41
N GLY A 167 -11.21 -16.87 -21.75
CA GLY A 167 -11.09 -15.59 -21.04
C GLY A 167 -11.51 -15.70 -19.57
N VAL A 168 -12.63 -16.39 -19.29
CA VAL A 168 -13.09 -16.67 -17.91
C VAL A 168 -12.06 -17.50 -17.16
N GLY A 169 -11.49 -18.53 -17.78
CA GLY A 169 -10.45 -19.37 -17.19
C GLY A 169 -9.19 -18.59 -16.85
N ALA A 170 -8.72 -17.72 -17.75
CA ALA A 170 -7.58 -16.85 -17.53
C ALA A 170 -7.82 -15.89 -16.35
N LEU A 171 -8.98 -15.20 -16.31
CA LEU A 171 -9.32 -14.34 -15.16
C LEU A 171 -9.46 -15.13 -13.85
N GLY A 172 -10.04 -16.33 -13.90
CA GLY A 172 -10.15 -17.21 -12.73
C GLY A 172 -8.78 -17.56 -12.15
N MET A 173 -7.78 -17.81 -13.00
CA MET A 173 -6.41 -18.06 -12.57
C MET A 173 -5.76 -16.80 -11.97
N PHE A 174 -5.96 -15.60 -12.55
CA PHE A 174 -5.49 -14.34 -11.96
C PHE A 174 -6.09 -14.13 -10.57
N VAL A 175 -7.41 -14.31 -10.42
CA VAL A 175 -8.09 -14.19 -9.11
C VAL A 175 -7.53 -15.20 -8.13
N SER A 176 -7.33 -16.47 -8.52
CA SER A 176 -6.78 -17.52 -7.65
C SER A 176 -5.36 -17.18 -7.17
N ALA A 177 -4.50 -16.70 -8.07
CA ALA A 177 -3.18 -16.22 -7.72
C ALA A 177 -3.23 -15.03 -6.75
N ARG A 178 -4.20 -14.12 -6.94
CA ARG A 178 -4.43 -13.00 -6.01
C ARG A 178 -4.91 -13.48 -4.64
N VAL A 179 -5.78 -14.48 -4.57
CA VAL A 179 -6.19 -15.09 -3.29
C VAL A 179 -4.97 -15.54 -2.50
N ILE A 180 -4.07 -16.31 -3.13
CA ILE A 180 -2.86 -16.82 -2.48
C ILE A 180 -2.01 -15.64 -1.99
N ASN A 181 -1.73 -14.65 -2.83
CA ASN A 181 -0.92 -13.49 -2.47
C ASN A 181 -1.55 -12.68 -1.33
N VAL A 182 -2.85 -12.44 -1.36
CA VAL A 182 -3.57 -11.71 -0.29
C VAL A 182 -3.49 -12.47 1.03
N VAL A 183 -3.68 -13.80 1.02
CA VAL A 183 -3.57 -14.62 2.23
C VAL A 183 -2.16 -14.58 2.82
N VAL A 184 -1.13 -14.71 1.99
CA VAL A 184 0.27 -14.66 2.43
C VAL A 184 0.60 -13.27 3.00
N ILE A 185 0.25 -12.17 2.31
CA ILE A 185 0.46 -10.81 2.83
C ILE A 185 -0.26 -10.60 4.18
N LYS A 186 -1.51 -11.05 4.31
CA LYS A 186 -2.24 -10.94 5.60
C LYS A 186 -1.56 -11.68 6.74
N ARG A 187 -0.93 -12.82 6.47
CA ARG A 187 -0.17 -13.57 7.47
C ARG A 187 1.15 -12.87 7.83
N ARG A 188 1.82 -12.25 6.86
CA ARG A 188 3.09 -11.55 7.04
C ARG A 188 2.93 -10.17 7.69
N SER A 189 1.81 -9.48 7.45
CA SER A 189 1.53 -8.12 7.95
C SER A 189 1.01 -8.09 9.39
N GLN A 190 1.28 -9.10 10.20
CA GLN A 190 0.99 -9.09 11.63
C GLN A 190 2.04 -8.25 12.36
N GLN A 191 1.60 -7.51 13.40
CA GLN A 191 2.49 -6.70 14.20
C GLN A 191 3.59 -7.56 14.84
N GLY A 192 4.84 -7.21 14.55
CA GLY A 192 6.02 -7.83 15.13
C GLY A 192 6.43 -7.19 16.45
N TRP A 193 7.72 -7.27 16.75
CA TRP A 193 8.32 -6.66 17.93
C TRP A 193 8.29 -5.13 17.86
N LYS A 194 7.88 -4.47 18.95
CA LYS A 194 7.84 -3.00 19.07
C LYS A 194 8.50 -2.47 20.36
N GLY A 195 9.17 -3.34 21.10
CA GLY A 195 9.75 -3.00 22.40
C GLY A 195 8.73 -2.92 23.54
N ALA A 196 9.18 -2.43 24.70
CA ALA A 196 8.34 -2.27 25.88
C ALA A 196 7.24 -1.21 25.66
N ILE A 197 6.09 -1.43 26.30
CA ILE A 197 4.99 -0.45 26.30
C ILE A 197 5.39 0.73 27.19
N GLU A 198 5.36 1.93 26.64
CA GLU A 198 5.64 3.17 27.34
C GLU A 198 4.48 4.14 27.21
N THR A 199 4.16 4.82 28.31
CA THR A 199 3.11 5.84 28.35
C THR A 199 3.72 7.24 28.16
N GLY A 200 2.95 8.13 27.55
CA GLY A 200 3.34 9.51 27.32
C GLY A 200 3.33 9.90 25.84
N ASP A 201 3.50 11.18 25.59
CA ASP A 201 3.58 11.74 24.25
C ASP A 201 5.04 11.73 23.77
N GLY A 202 5.23 11.40 22.51
CA GLY A 202 6.49 11.37 21.83
C GLY A 202 6.54 12.38 20.67
N ASP A 203 7.73 12.83 20.37
CA ASP A 203 8.03 13.74 19.26
C ASP A 203 9.34 13.32 18.61
N LEU A 204 9.28 12.96 17.35
CA LEU A 204 10.40 12.42 16.58
C LEU A 204 10.76 13.36 15.44
N LEU A 205 12.04 13.63 15.24
CA LEU A 205 12.56 14.25 14.02
C LEU A 205 13.22 13.19 13.15
N ILE A 206 12.72 13.03 11.92
CA ILE A 206 13.20 12.05 10.94
C ILE A 206 13.86 12.79 9.78
N LEU A 207 15.13 12.47 9.51
CA LEU A 207 15.90 13.04 8.41
C LEU A 207 15.89 12.09 7.22
N LEU A 208 15.17 12.46 6.19
CA LEU A 208 15.16 11.76 4.91
C LEU A 208 16.25 12.31 3.99
N SER A 209 16.62 11.53 2.99
CA SER A 209 17.49 11.97 1.90
C SER A 209 16.93 13.19 1.18
N GLN A 210 17.80 13.93 0.45
CA GLN A 210 17.47 15.15 -0.28
C GLN A 210 16.97 16.31 0.59
N ASP A 211 17.48 16.41 1.84
CA ASP A 211 17.10 17.47 2.80
C ASP A 211 15.58 17.59 3.00
N ARG A 212 14.91 16.47 3.13
CA ARG A 212 13.50 16.37 3.52
C ARG A 212 13.42 16.02 5.00
N TRP A 213 12.63 16.76 5.75
CA TRP A 213 12.53 16.61 7.20
C TRP A 213 11.10 16.36 7.60
N VAL A 214 10.88 15.36 8.43
CA VAL A 214 9.55 15.03 8.94
C VAL A 214 9.57 14.98 10.45
N ARG A 215 8.66 15.73 11.09
CA ARG A 215 8.38 15.68 12.51
C ARG A 215 7.18 14.78 12.73
N LEU A 216 7.35 13.70 13.50
CA LEU A 216 6.30 12.73 13.75
C LEU A 216 5.87 12.81 15.22
N GLN A 217 4.60 13.16 15.48
CA GLN A 217 4.03 13.37 16.81
C GLN A 217 2.96 12.33 17.12
N GLY A 218 2.92 11.86 18.37
CA GLY A 218 1.90 10.91 18.84
C GLY A 218 2.24 10.35 20.21
N THR A 219 1.51 9.34 20.66
CA THR A 219 1.93 8.61 21.87
C THR A 219 3.19 7.79 21.57
N ILE A 220 4.06 7.61 22.58
CA ILE A 220 5.31 6.84 22.39
C ILE A 220 5.01 5.43 21.86
N ASN A 221 3.95 4.79 22.36
CA ASN A 221 3.57 3.45 21.93
C ASN A 221 3.11 3.40 20.48
N ASP A 222 2.34 4.40 20.01
CA ASP A 222 1.89 4.48 18.62
C ASP A 222 3.07 4.80 17.68
N LEU A 223 3.98 5.68 18.11
CA LEU A 223 5.20 5.99 17.38
C LEU A 223 6.07 4.74 17.19
N LYS A 224 6.27 3.95 18.25
CA LYS A 224 6.98 2.66 18.19
C LYS A 224 6.27 1.70 17.22
N THR A 225 4.95 1.64 17.23
CA THR A 225 4.16 0.77 16.35
C THR A 225 4.42 1.06 14.87
N VAL A 226 4.58 2.33 14.49
CA VAL A 226 4.78 2.72 13.09
C VAL A 226 6.24 2.81 12.67
N THR A 227 7.19 2.96 13.61
CA THR A 227 8.61 3.15 13.29
C THR A 227 9.48 1.92 13.52
N ALA A 228 9.12 1.06 14.50
CA ALA A 228 9.90 -0.10 14.88
C ALA A 228 9.50 -1.35 14.08
N GLY A 229 10.48 -2.24 13.89
CA GLY A 229 10.28 -3.56 13.33
C GLY A 229 9.94 -3.60 11.83
N GLN A 230 9.97 -4.81 11.31
CA GLN A 230 9.61 -5.07 9.92
C GLN A 230 8.11 -4.93 9.72
N TRP A 231 7.71 -4.27 8.65
CA TRP A 231 6.31 -4.22 8.23
C TRP A 231 5.78 -5.60 7.80
N LEU A 232 6.55 -6.31 6.97
CA LEU A 232 6.24 -7.67 6.53
C LEU A 232 7.28 -8.63 7.06
N ARG A 233 6.85 -9.66 7.76
CA ARG A 233 7.70 -10.77 8.19
C ARG A 233 8.29 -11.51 6.99
N ASP A 234 9.51 -12.01 7.10
CA ASP A 234 10.13 -12.85 6.08
C ASP A 234 9.25 -14.06 5.73
N LEU A 235 9.34 -14.49 4.48
CA LEU A 235 8.60 -15.63 3.97
C LEU A 235 9.09 -16.92 4.61
N SER A 236 8.18 -17.72 5.16
CA SER A 236 8.48 -19.10 5.53
C SER A 236 8.57 -19.98 4.28
N ALA A 237 9.22 -21.16 4.36
CA ALA A 237 9.36 -22.07 3.23
C ALA A 237 8.01 -22.41 2.53
N PRO A 238 6.92 -22.76 3.25
CA PRO A 238 5.63 -23.02 2.60
C PRO A 238 4.99 -21.76 1.98
N GLU A 239 5.20 -20.58 2.58
CA GLU A 239 4.73 -19.32 2.01
C GLU A 239 5.48 -18.98 0.73
N ASN A 240 6.81 -19.18 0.71
CA ASN A 240 7.62 -18.96 -0.48
C ASN A 240 7.19 -19.89 -1.63
N PHE A 241 6.93 -21.17 -1.34
CA PHE A 241 6.37 -22.10 -2.33
C PHE A 241 5.02 -21.61 -2.86
N SER A 242 4.12 -21.17 -1.97
CA SER A 242 2.79 -20.65 -2.35
C SER A 242 2.89 -19.41 -3.24
N VAL A 243 3.80 -18.50 -2.95
CA VAL A 243 4.05 -17.28 -3.76
C VAL A 243 4.62 -17.66 -5.13
N THR A 244 5.59 -18.58 -5.18
CA THR A 244 6.13 -19.09 -6.45
C THR A 244 5.04 -19.75 -7.28
N PHE A 245 4.20 -20.57 -6.68
CA PHE A 245 3.06 -21.18 -7.35
C PHE A 245 2.08 -20.14 -7.89
N ALA A 246 1.72 -19.11 -7.09
CA ALA A 246 0.88 -18.01 -7.55
C ALA A 246 1.49 -17.25 -8.72
N THR A 247 2.80 -17.03 -8.71
CA THR A 247 3.52 -16.40 -9.83
C THR A 247 3.45 -17.26 -11.10
N MET A 248 3.64 -18.59 -10.97
CA MET A 248 3.48 -19.52 -12.11
C MET A 248 2.04 -19.51 -12.64
N MET A 249 1.04 -19.41 -11.77
CA MET A 249 -0.36 -19.26 -12.19
C MET A 249 -0.57 -17.98 -13.01
N ILE A 250 0.05 -16.86 -12.65
CA ILE A 250 -0.04 -15.61 -13.41
C ILE A 250 0.58 -15.77 -14.80
N TYR A 251 1.76 -16.38 -14.90
CA TYR A 251 2.39 -16.66 -16.20
C TYR A 251 1.57 -17.60 -17.06
N SER A 252 1.05 -18.68 -16.47
CA SER A 252 0.17 -19.63 -17.17
C SER A 252 -1.12 -18.94 -17.62
N SER A 253 -1.71 -18.09 -16.80
CA SER A 253 -2.90 -17.31 -17.16
C SER A 253 -2.63 -16.36 -18.33
N ALA A 254 -1.46 -15.68 -18.35
CA ALA A 254 -1.06 -14.83 -19.46
C ALA A 254 -0.95 -15.62 -20.77
N ILE A 255 -0.43 -16.85 -20.72
CA ILE A 255 -0.35 -17.74 -21.87
C ILE A 255 -1.76 -18.23 -22.30
N LEU A 256 -2.60 -18.62 -21.33
CA LEU A 256 -3.97 -19.10 -21.65
C LEU A 256 -4.84 -17.99 -22.26
N ALA A 257 -4.60 -16.75 -21.91
CA ALA A 257 -5.30 -15.59 -22.47
C ALA A 257 -5.13 -15.46 -24.00
N PHE A 258 -4.09 -16.08 -24.62
CA PHE A 258 -3.95 -16.13 -26.07
C PHE A 258 -5.09 -16.94 -26.75
N ASN A 259 -5.74 -17.86 -26.04
CA ASN A 259 -6.85 -18.65 -26.57
C ASN A 259 -8.21 -17.95 -26.42
N ALA A 260 -8.25 -16.79 -25.74
CA ALA A 260 -9.46 -16.01 -25.59
C ALA A 260 -9.88 -15.40 -26.94
N SER A 261 -11.16 -15.11 -27.10
CA SER A 261 -11.66 -14.38 -28.28
C SER A 261 -11.01 -12.98 -28.35
N THR A 262 -10.98 -12.39 -29.55
CA THR A 262 -10.47 -11.02 -29.73
C THR A 262 -11.16 -10.01 -28.78
N VAL A 263 -12.46 -10.16 -28.57
CA VAL A 263 -13.24 -9.34 -27.64
C VAL A 263 -12.83 -9.64 -26.21
N GLY A 264 -12.65 -10.91 -25.84
CA GLY A 264 -12.20 -11.32 -24.52
C GLY A 264 -10.79 -10.78 -24.19
N SER A 265 -9.87 -10.90 -25.13
CA SER A 265 -8.51 -10.35 -24.99
C SER A 265 -8.53 -8.82 -24.81
N LEU A 266 -9.37 -8.12 -25.58
CA LEU A 266 -9.56 -6.67 -25.42
C LEU A 266 -10.12 -6.32 -24.03
N LEU A 267 -11.12 -7.05 -23.57
CA LEU A 267 -11.72 -6.83 -22.24
C LEU A 267 -10.71 -7.07 -21.12
N ILE A 268 -9.89 -8.12 -21.22
CA ILE A 268 -8.82 -8.40 -20.24
C ILE A 268 -7.78 -7.27 -20.26
N ALA A 269 -7.32 -6.83 -21.44
CA ALA A 269 -6.38 -5.74 -21.57
C ALA A 269 -6.93 -4.44 -20.97
N CYS A 270 -8.15 -4.06 -21.33
CA CYS A 270 -8.82 -2.87 -20.80
C CYS A 270 -8.99 -2.96 -19.28
N LEU A 271 -9.39 -4.11 -18.74
CA LEU A 271 -9.51 -4.34 -17.31
C LEU A 271 -8.18 -4.07 -16.60
N LEU A 272 -7.10 -4.67 -17.06
CA LEU A 272 -5.78 -4.52 -16.44
C LEU A 272 -5.28 -3.07 -16.50
N LEU A 273 -5.42 -2.40 -17.64
CA LEU A 273 -5.00 -1.00 -17.82
C LEU A 273 -5.86 -0.02 -17.02
N CYS A 274 -7.18 -0.20 -17.03
CA CYS A 274 -8.09 0.63 -16.23
C CYS A 274 -7.84 0.42 -14.72
N SER A 275 -7.69 -0.83 -14.30
CA SER A 275 -7.46 -1.14 -12.88
C SER A 275 -6.16 -0.54 -12.35
N VAL A 276 -5.06 -0.58 -13.12
CA VAL A 276 -3.80 0.05 -12.68
C VAL A 276 -3.93 1.56 -12.61
N THR A 277 -4.62 2.18 -13.57
CA THR A 277 -4.86 3.62 -13.57
C THR A 277 -5.69 4.05 -12.36
N LEU A 278 -6.81 3.36 -12.11
CA LEU A 278 -7.68 3.59 -10.96
C LEU A 278 -6.93 3.41 -9.63
N LEU A 279 -6.13 2.33 -9.52
CA LEU A 279 -5.38 2.05 -8.30
C LEU A 279 -4.26 3.07 -8.07
N THR A 280 -3.55 3.49 -9.12
CA THR A 280 -2.51 4.52 -9.02
C THR A 280 -3.11 5.86 -8.62
N LEU A 281 -4.24 6.25 -9.20
CA LEU A 281 -4.96 7.45 -8.82
C LEU A 281 -5.50 7.36 -7.37
N CYS A 282 -6.02 6.20 -6.98
CA CYS A 282 -6.41 5.93 -5.60
C CYS A 282 -5.23 6.12 -4.63
N ASN A 283 -4.07 5.58 -4.95
CA ASN A 283 -2.86 5.72 -4.12
C ASN A 283 -2.42 7.19 -4.02
N SER A 284 -2.46 7.94 -5.13
CA SER A 284 -2.10 9.37 -5.15
C SER A 284 -3.05 10.24 -4.32
N LEU A 285 -4.33 9.87 -4.24
CA LEU A 285 -5.33 10.58 -3.45
C LEU A 285 -5.34 10.14 -1.98
N THR A 286 -4.68 9.04 -1.63
CA THR A 286 -4.57 8.55 -0.25
C THR A 286 -3.54 9.37 0.51
N ARG A 287 -4.00 10.24 1.43
CA ARG A 287 -3.15 11.16 2.20
C ARG A 287 -2.76 10.64 3.59
N CYS A 288 -3.00 9.38 3.87
CA CYS A 288 -2.70 8.78 5.15
C CYS A 288 -2.04 7.42 4.98
N LEU A 289 -1.20 7.06 5.94
CA LEU A 289 -0.71 5.70 6.12
C LEU A 289 -1.56 5.03 7.18
N GLN A 290 -2.09 3.85 6.88
CA GLN A 290 -2.70 2.97 7.87
C GLN A 290 -1.70 1.86 8.20
N MET A 291 -1.30 1.76 9.46
CA MET A 291 -0.35 0.74 9.89
C MET A 291 -0.84 0.12 11.19
N TYR A 292 -1.18 -1.15 11.13
CA TYR A 292 -1.81 -1.86 12.24
C TYR A 292 -3.04 -1.09 12.74
N ASP A 293 -3.01 -0.66 13.99
CA ASP A 293 -4.09 0.08 14.64
C ASP A 293 -3.87 1.61 14.63
N CYS A 294 -2.87 2.07 13.89
CA CYS A 294 -2.48 3.48 13.83
C CYS A 294 -2.74 4.07 12.45
N VAL A 295 -3.02 5.36 12.44
CA VAL A 295 -3.14 6.19 11.23
C VAL A 295 -2.15 7.34 11.33
N VAL A 296 -1.33 7.50 10.29
CA VAL A 296 -0.38 8.62 10.17
C VAL A 296 -0.92 9.60 9.14
N GLN A 297 -1.06 10.86 9.53
CA GLN A 297 -1.56 11.93 8.66
C GLN A 297 -0.71 13.19 8.82
N THR A 298 -0.58 13.97 7.76
CA THR A 298 0.06 15.29 7.80
C THR A 298 -0.79 16.26 8.61
N LYS A 299 -0.13 17.13 9.41
CA LYS A 299 -0.76 18.15 10.24
C LYS A 299 -0.16 19.53 9.91
N GLY A 300 -1.01 20.46 9.51
CA GLY A 300 -0.58 21.83 9.18
C GLY A 300 0.15 21.92 7.85
N GLU A 301 0.68 23.11 7.59
CA GLU A 301 1.43 23.42 6.38
C GLU A 301 2.92 23.12 6.57
N PRO A 302 3.67 22.71 5.53
CA PRO A 302 5.10 22.51 5.57
C PRO A 302 5.85 23.81 5.90
N GLU A 303 6.72 23.80 6.91
CA GLU A 303 7.55 24.95 7.28
C GLU A 303 8.85 24.95 6.49
N LYS A 304 9.11 26.03 5.74
CA LYS A 304 10.34 26.21 4.96
C LYS A 304 11.48 26.72 5.81
N TYR A 305 12.67 26.13 5.67
CA TYR A 305 13.91 26.58 6.29
C TYR A 305 15.01 26.75 5.25
N ASN A 306 15.80 27.82 5.41
CA ASN A 306 16.94 28.07 4.54
C ASN A 306 18.16 27.18 4.88
N ARG A 307 18.27 26.79 6.15
CA ARG A 307 19.37 25.93 6.65
C ARG A 307 18.85 24.88 7.61
N ARG A 308 19.38 23.68 7.51
CA ARG A 308 19.12 22.58 8.45
C ARG A 308 19.40 22.96 9.90
N LEU A 309 20.45 23.77 10.13
CA LEU A 309 20.81 24.25 11.45
C LEU A 309 19.73 25.15 12.07
N ASP A 310 19.08 25.99 11.28
CA ASP A 310 18.04 26.91 11.79
C ASP A 310 16.81 26.11 12.25
N MET A 311 16.42 25.10 11.48
CA MET A 311 15.38 24.14 11.88
C MET A 311 15.76 23.41 13.18
N ALA A 312 16.99 22.87 13.26
CA ALA A 312 17.46 22.16 14.45
C ALA A 312 17.48 23.05 15.69
N LYS A 313 17.96 24.30 15.59
CA LYS A 313 17.93 25.25 16.69
C LYS A 313 16.54 25.58 17.21
N LYS A 314 15.57 25.75 16.28
CA LYS A 314 14.17 25.98 16.67
C LYS A 314 13.62 24.79 17.45
N LEU A 315 13.82 23.56 16.95
CA LEU A 315 13.34 22.34 17.60
C LEU A 315 14.03 22.08 18.95
N VAL A 316 15.32 22.43 19.10
CA VAL A 316 16.04 22.37 20.37
C VAL A 316 15.44 23.34 21.39
N LEU A 317 15.06 24.55 20.96
CA LEU A 317 14.39 25.52 21.85
C LEU A 317 12.98 25.03 22.26
N GLU A 318 12.23 24.43 21.36
CA GLU A 318 10.91 23.87 21.63
C GLU A 318 10.97 22.66 22.58
N SER A 319 11.88 21.72 22.33
CA SER A 319 12.02 20.47 23.10
C SER A 319 12.78 20.69 24.43
N LYS A 320 13.48 21.85 24.61
CA LYS A 320 14.37 22.16 25.74
C LYS A 320 15.48 21.12 25.93
N ARG A 321 15.84 20.39 24.90
CA ARG A 321 16.86 19.34 24.87
C ARG A 321 17.66 19.42 23.58
N ASP A 322 18.96 19.19 23.66
CA ASP A 322 19.89 19.23 22.54
C ASP A 322 20.59 17.88 22.27
N ASP A 323 20.43 16.89 23.16
CA ASP A 323 21.09 15.60 23.11
C ASP A 323 20.76 14.81 21.83
N TRP A 324 19.49 14.78 21.42
CA TRP A 324 19.06 14.18 20.15
C TRP A 324 19.69 14.88 18.93
N ALA A 325 19.76 16.21 18.95
CA ALA A 325 20.31 16.98 17.83
C ALA A 325 21.84 16.81 17.72
N VAL A 326 22.53 16.68 18.86
CA VAL A 326 23.96 16.34 18.91
C VAL A 326 24.16 14.90 18.40
N GLY A 327 23.35 13.94 18.86
CA GLY A 327 23.41 12.54 18.41
C GLY A 327 23.15 12.35 16.91
N MET A 328 22.32 13.20 16.31
CA MET A 328 22.07 13.24 14.86
C MET A 328 23.13 14.03 14.06
N GLY A 329 24.10 14.67 14.73
CA GLY A 329 25.11 15.51 14.09
C GLY A 329 24.57 16.84 13.53
N LEU A 330 23.43 17.32 14.02
CA LEU A 330 22.80 18.58 13.58
C LEU A 330 23.36 19.80 14.29
N VAL A 331 23.83 19.63 15.52
CA VAL A 331 24.39 20.71 16.40
C VAL A 331 25.65 20.19 17.05
N HIS A 332 26.67 21.05 17.21
CA HIS A 332 27.86 20.70 17.97
C HIS A 332 27.54 20.65 19.46
N PRO A 333 28.12 19.72 20.21
CA PRO A 333 27.99 19.71 21.69
C PRO A 333 28.53 20.99 22.27
N LYS A 334 27.83 21.57 23.24
CA LYS A 334 28.35 22.72 24.00
C LYS A 334 29.57 22.27 24.77
N VAL A 335 30.67 23.01 24.65
CA VAL A 335 31.90 22.76 25.41
C VAL A 335 31.53 22.89 26.91
N GLY A 336 31.60 21.77 27.65
CA GLY A 336 31.29 21.73 29.10
C GLY A 336 30.07 20.88 29.50
N SER A 337 29.31 20.33 28.58
CA SER A 337 28.24 19.40 28.93
C SER A 337 28.81 17.99 29.14
N THR A 338 28.93 17.56 30.38
CA THR A 338 29.22 16.17 30.73
C THR A 338 28.13 15.27 30.16
N ARG A 339 28.50 14.39 29.19
CA ARG A 339 27.63 13.35 28.67
C ARG A 339 27.13 12.51 29.83
N ARG A 340 25.85 12.58 30.18
CA ARG A 340 25.22 11.49 30.95
C ARG A 340 25.11 10.29 30.00
N PRO A 341 25.64 9.12 30.38
CA PRO A 341 25.47 7.92 29.57
C PRO A 341 23.96 7.62 29.46
N VAL A 342 23.45 7.53 28.22
CA VAL A 342 22.12 7.05 27.98
C VAL A 342 22.15 5.55 28.23
N ALA A 343 21.39 5.08 29.24
CA ALA A 343 21.18 3.64 29.43
C ALA A 343 20.45 3.10 28.19
N VAL A 344 21.09 2.12 27.56
CA VAL A 344 20.56 1.38 26.40
C VAL A 344 19.48 0.40 26.84
#